data_a8f6fd7d8d18a7976235bba9d54ca616
#
_entry.id   a8f6fd7d8d18a7976235bba9d54ca616
#
_cell.length_a   1.000
_cell.length_b   1.000
_cell.length_c   1.000
_cell.angle_alpha   90.00
_cell.angle_beta   90.00
_cell.angle_gamma   90.00
#
_symmetry.space_group_name_H-M   'P 1'
#
loop_
_entity.id
_entity.type
_entity.pdbx_description
1 polymer ?
#
loop_
_entity_poly.entity_id
_entity_poly.type
_entity_poly.pdbx_seq_one_letter_code
_entity_poly.pdbx_strand_id
1 'polypeptide(L)'
;FIFKDFAHSPSKVKATVNAIKDQFDEYKIIACFELHTFSSLNSDFINEYKDTLSNADIPIVYFSKKTLESKKMHNIEFNDIIKAFNNNDLIVFDDSSKFKDYLISMNFNKSVLLMMSSGNFGNIDYNDLQKLLLN
;
A
#
# COMPACT_ATOMS: atom_id res chain seq x y z
N PHE A 1 8.14 8.51 -11.47
CA PHE A 1 7.60 7.24 -12.02
C PHE A 1 6.44 6.74 -11.17
N ILE A 2 5.41 6.20 -11.82
CA ILE A 2 4.29 5.54 -11.16
C ILE A 2 4.15 4.15 -11.76
N PHE A 3 4.05 3.13 -10.89
CA PHE A 3 3.83 1.74 -11.28
C PHE A 3 2.56 1.22 -10.63
N LYS A 4 1.73 0.56 -11.43
CA LYS A 4 0.59 -0.21 -10.94
C LYS A 4 0.93 -1.67 -11.04
N ASP A 5 0.72 -2.41 -9.98
CA ASP A 5 1.01 -3.84 -9.94
C ASP A 5 -0.14 -4.59 -9.28
N PHE A 6 -0.45 -5.75 -9.80
CA PHE A 6 -1.53 -6.60 -9.29
C PHE A 6 -1.09 -7.42 -8.07
N ALA A 7 0.15 -7.26 -7.60
CA ALA A 7 0.66 -8.00 -6.45
C ALA A 7 -0.27 -7.87 -5.26
N HIS A 8 -0.66 -9.00 -4.68
CA HIS A 8 -1.55 -9.03 -3.52
C HIS A 8 -1.18 -10.14 -2.53
N SER A 9 -0.47 -11.16 -2.93
CA SER A 9 0.05 -12.17 -2.01
C SER A 9 1.33 -11.68 -1.34
N PRO A 10 1.63 -12.16 -0.12
CA PRO A 10 2.83 -11.70 0.60
C PRO A 10 4.13 -11.82 -0.18
N SER A 11 4.37 -12.97 -0.82
CA SER A 11 5.61 -13.19 -1.59
C SER A 11 5.72 -12.26 -2.80
N LYS A 12 4.61 -11.99 -3.48
CA LYS A 12 4.60 -11.11 -4.65
C LYS A 12 4.77 -9.66 -4.25
N VAL A 13 4.15 -9.23 -3.17
CA VAL A 13 4.33 -7.87 -2.63
C VAL A 13 5.80 -7.63 -2.31
N LYS A 14 6.42 -8.54 -1.57
CA LYS A 14 7.84 -8.44 -1.22
C LYS A 14 8.73 -8.41 -2.45
N ALA A 15 8.51 -9.32 -3.41
CA ALA A 15 9.29 -9.39 -4.64
C ALA A 15 9.16 -8.11 -5.48
N THR A 16 7.96 -7.56 -5.59
CA THR A 16 7.71 -6.33 -6.36
C THR A 16 8.42 -5.13 -5.73
N VAL A 17 8.32 -4.96 -4.42
CA VAL A 17 9.01 -3.88 -3.70
C VAL A 17 10.52 -3.99 -3.89
N ASN A 18 11.07 -5.19 -3.72
CA ASN A 18 12.51 -5.41 -3.86
C ASN A 18 12.99 -5.15 -5.29
N ALA A 19 12.23 -5.57 -6.29
CA ALA A 19 12.59 -5.35 -7.70
C ALA A 19 12.60 -3.85 -8.03
N ILE A 20 11.62 -3.10 -7.57
CA ILE A 20 11.57 -1.65 -7.79
C ILE A 20 12.73 -0.96 -7.05
N LYS A 21 13.03 -1.37 -5.82
CA LYS A 21 14.15 -0.79 -5.08
C LYS A 21 15.48 -1.04 -5.78
N ASP A 22 15.70 -2.24 -6.30
CA ASP A 22 16.92 -2.59 -7.03
C ASP A 22 17.06 -1.78 -8.33
N GLN A 23 15.96 -1.61 -9.05
CA GLN A 23 15.96 -0.88 -10.32
C GLN A 23 16.11 0.63 -10.13
N PHE A 24 15.59 1.17 -9.03
CA PHE A 24 15.56 2.60 -8.73
C PHE A 24 16.23 2.89 -7.38
N ASP A 25 17.44 2.38 -7.18
CA ASP A 25 18.15 2.44 -5.89
C ASP A 25 18.42 3.87 -5.40
N GLU A 26 18.52 4.84 -6.31
CA GLU A 26 18.72 6.24 -5.96
C GLU A 26 17.42 7.01 -5.75
N TYR A 27 16.27 6.37 -5.95
CA TYR A 27 14.97 7.00 -5.82
C TYR A 27 14.33 6.66 -4.48
N LYS A 28 13.51 7.57 -3.99
CA LYS A 28 12.65 7.32 -2.82
C LYS A 28 11.49 6.42 -3.27
N ILE A 29 11.33 5.28 -2.64
CA ILE A 29 10.26 4.33 -2.98
C ILE A 29 9.08 4.54 -2.04
N ILE A 30 7.96 4.98 -2.60
CA ILE A 30 6.68 5.11 -1.90
C ILE A 30 5.85 3.91 -2.31
N ALA A 31 5.72 2.93 -1.43
CA ALA A 31 5.02 1.69 -1.71
C ALA A 31 3.66 1.68 -1.02
N CYS A 32 2.60 1.65 -1.83
CA CYS A 32 1.22 1.58 -1.35
C CYS A 32 0.66 0.20 -1.64
N PHE A 33 0.13 -0.46 -0.63
CA PHE A 33 -0.47 -1.78 -0.75
C PHE A 33 -1.89 -1.76 -0.21
N GLU A 34 -2.82 -2.28 -0.99
CA GLU A 34 -4.21 -2.42 -0.56
C GLU A 34 -4.49 -3.84 -0.05
N LEU A 35 -4.94 -3.94 1.20
CA LEU A 35 -5.49 -5.18 1.76
C LEU A 35 -6.94 -5.30 1.27
N HIS A 36 -7.13 -5.92 0.10
CA HIS A 36 -8.42 -5.94 -0.60
C HIS A 36 -9.10 -7.31 -0.61
N THR A 37 -8.32 -8.39 -0.68
CA THR A 37 -8.86 -9.74 -0.79
C THR A 37 -9.36 -10.25 0.56
N PHE A 38 -10.26 -11.23 0.53
CA PHE A 38 -10.74 -11.89 1.74
C PHE A 38 -9.57 -12.44 2.57
N SER A 39 -8.60 -13.09 1.92
CA SER A 39 -7.43 -13.65 2.60
C SER A 39 -6.59 -12.57 3.27
N SER A 40 -6.33 -11.47 2.56
CA SER A 40 -5.47 -10.40 3.08
C SER A 40 -6.08 -9.67 4.27
N LEU A 41 -7.41 -9.69 4.39
CA LEU A 41 -8.14 -9.06 5.48
C LEU A 41 -8.38 -10.02 6.67
N ASN A 42 -7.96 -11.27 6.56
CA ASN A 42 -8.07 -12.25 7.63
C ASN A 42 -7.00 -11.98 8.70
N SER A 43 -7.39 -11.92 9.97
CA SER A 43 -6.50 -11.57 11.08
C SER A 43 -5.34 -12.54 11.27
N ASP A 44 -5.51 -13.81 10.91
CA ASP A 44 -4.43 -14.81 11.00
C ASP A 44 -3.50 -14.70 9.80
N PHE A 45 -4.08 -14.55 8.60
CA PHE A 45 -3.30 -14.47 7.36
C PHE A 45 -2.46 -13.20 7.28
N ILE A 46 -2.91 -12.10 7.87
CA ILE A 46 -2.22 -10.81 7.75
C ILE A 46 -0.78 -10.88 8.26
N ASN A 47 -0.47 -11.80 9.17
CA ASN A 47 0.89 -11.98 9.70
C ASN A 47 1.87 -12.51 8.65
N GLU A 48 1.38 -13.07 7.55
CA GLU A 48 2.21 -13.50 6.42
C GLU A 48 2.86 -12.32 5.68
N TYR A 49 2.35 -11.10 5.89
CA TYR A 49 2.93 -9.90 5.28
C TYR A 49 4.15 -9.34 6.03
N LYS A 50 4.63 -10.04 7.05
CA LYS A 50 5.79 -9.62 7.83
C LYS A 50 6.96 -9.28 6.90
N ASP A 51 7.53 -8.09 7.09
CA ASP A 51 8.70 -7.58 6.37
C ASP A 51 8.52 -7.38 4.86
N THR A 52 7.30 -7.49 4.31
CA THR A 52 7.07 -7.36 2.87
C THR A 52 7.30 -5.95 2.34
N LEU A 53 7.16 -4.92 3.19
CA LEU A 53 7.33 -3.52 2.82
C LEU A 53 8.60 -2.90 3.45
N SER A 54 9.50 -3.71 4.00
CA SER A 54 10.66 -3.20 4.74
C SER A 54 11.63 -2.41 3.88
N ASN A 55 11.71 -2.68 2.58
CA ASN A 55 12.61 -1.99 1.65
C ASN A 55 11.99 -0.74 1.00
N ALA A 56 10.75 -0.40 1.33
CA ALA A 56 10.15 0.86 0.91
C ALA A 56 10.58 1.99 1.85
N ASP A 57 10.87 3.16 1.29
CA ASP A 57 11.20 4.34 2.09
C ASP A 57 9.96 4.89 2.80
N ILE A 58 8.82 4.87 2.12
CA ILE A 58 7.54 5.26 2.70
C ILE A 58 6.55 4.12 2.45
N PRO A 59 6.35 3.23 3.43
CA PRO A 59 5.40 2.13 3.31
C PRO A 59 4.00 2.59 3.74
N ILE A 60 3.01 2.32 2.89
CA ILE A 60 1.62 2.70 3.12
C ILE A 60 0.72 1.49 2.88
N VAL A 61 -0.19 1.23 3.81
CA VAL A 61 -1.23 0.22 3.66
C VAL A 61 -2.59 0.89 3.72
N TYR A 62 -3.44 0.54 2.77
CA TYR A 62 -4.82 0.99 2.72
C TYR A 62 -5.76 -0.21 2.78
N PHE A 63 -6.85 -0.08 3.52
CA PHE A 63 -7.96 -1.03 3.46
C PHE A 63 -9.28 -0.26 3.57
N SER A 64 -10.36 -0.83 3.02
CA SER A 64 -11.65 -0.19 3.06
C SER A 64 -12.49 -0.78 4.20
N LYS A 65 -12.98 0.06 5.10
CA LYS A 65 -13.94 -0.36 6.14
C LYS A 65 -15.20 -0.96 5.52
N LYS A 66 -15.65 -0.39 4.41
CA LYS A 66 -16.83 -0.90 3.70
C LYS A 66 -16.61 -2.33 3.20
N THR A 67 -15.40 -2.62 2.72
CA THR A 67 -15.04 -3.98 2.29
C THR A 67 -15.06 -4.96 3.46
N LEU A 68 -14.53 -4.57 4.61
CA LEU A 68 -14.59 -5.38 5.82
C LEU A 68 -16.04 -5.70 6.22
N GLU A 69 -16.89 -4.68 6.24
CA GLU A 69 -18.30 -4.83 6.59
C GLU A 69 -19.03 -5.73 5.59
N SER A 70 -18.80 -5.54 4.28
CA SER A 70 -19.45 -6.33 3.24
C SER A 70 -19.04 -7.81 3.28
N LYS A 71 -17.83 -8.11 3.76
CA LYS A 71 -17.31 -9.47 3.90
C LYS A 71 -17.59 -10.07 5.28
N LYS A 72 -18.29 -9.35 6.14
CA LYS A 72 -18.62 -9.75 7.53
C LYS A 72 -17.38 -10.17 8.32
N MET A 73 -16.29 -9.44 8.13
CA MET A 73 -15.03 -9.69 8.83
C MET A 73 -14.96 -8.87 10.11
N HIS A 74 -14.13 -9.34 11.06
CA HIS A 74 -13.86 -8.59 12.28
C HIS A 74 -13.11 -7.29 11.96
N ASN A 75 -13.30 -6.27 12.81
CA ASN A 75 -12.55 -5.03 12.68
C ASN A 75 -11.07 -5.30 12.86
N ILE A 76 -10.29 -4.71 11.96
CA ILE A 76 -8.83 -4.73 12.03
C ILE A 76 -8.39 -3.35 12.53
N GLU A 77 -7.62 -3.34 13.61
CA GLU A 77 -7.07 -2.12 14.16
C GLU A 77 -5.76 -1.75 13.43
N PHE A 78 -5.46 -0.46 13.34
CA PHE A 78 -4.23 0.04 12.69
C PHE A 78 -2.98 -0.59 13.32
N ASN A 79 -2.94 -0.69 14.65
CA ASN A 79 -1.80 -1.27 15.36
C ASN A 79 -1.60 -2.75 15.02
N ASP A 80 -2.67 -3.49 14.77
CA ASP A 80 -2.58 -4.89 14.37
C ASP A 80 -1.91 -5.03 13.00
N ILE A 81 -2.20 -4.10 12.10
CA ILE A 81 -1.59 -4.07 10.77
C ILE A 81 -0.10 -3.73 10.88
N ILE A 82 0.24 -2.71 11.66
CA ILE A 82 1.63 -2.30 11.88
C ILE A 82 2.45 -3.45 12.46
N LYS A 83 1.91 -4.16 13.44
CA LYS A 83 2.56 -5.33 14.05
C LYS A 83 2.71 -6.47 13.05
N ALA A 84 1.67 -6.74 12.26
CA ALA A 84 1.67 -7.83 11.28
C ALA A 84 2.75 -7.61 10.21
N PHE A 85 2.90 -6.39 9.73
CA PHE A 85 3.94 -6.04 8.75
C PHE A 85 5.32 -5.87 9.38
N ASN A 86 5.40 -5.84 10.72
CA ASN A 86 6.65 -5.63 11.46
C ASN A 86 7.39 -4.38 10.99
N ASN A 87 6.65 -3.28 10.82
CA ASN A 87 7.21 -2.05 10.24
C ASN A 87 6.68 -0.84 10.99
N ASN A 88 7.52 -0.25 11.84
CA ASN A 88 7.14 0.90 12.66
C ASN A 88 6.94 2.19 11.84
N ASP A 89 7.44 2.23 10.62
CA ASP A 89 7.28 3.37 9.72
C ASP A 89 6.00 3.27 8.89
N LEU A 90 5.26 2.18 9.02
CA LEU A 90 4.05 1.93 8.23
C LEU A 90 2.98 2.97 8.52
N ILE A 91 2.44 3.55 7.46
CA ILE A 91 1.30 4.47 7.52
C ILE A 91 0.07 3.72 7.04
N VAL A 92 -1.00 3.75 7.83
CA VAL A 92 -2.21 2.97 7.55
C VAL A 92 -3.39 3.90 7.32
N PHE A 93 -4.17 3.63 6.29
CA PHE A 93 -5.40 4.36 5.98
C PHE A 93 -6.56 3.38 5.82
N ASP A 94 -7.74 3.78 6.32
CA ASP A 94 -9.00 3.06 6.13
C ASP A 94 -10.05 3.90 5.41
N ASP A 95 -9.67 5.07 4.94
CA ASP A 95 -10.52 6.03 4.24
C ASP A 95 -9.81 6.49 2.97
N SER A 96 -10.46 6.27 1.82
CA SER A 96 -9.85 6.58 0.52
C SER A 96 -9.59 8.07 0.32
N SER A 97 -10.44 8.94 0.89
CA SER A 97 -10.24 10.39 0.78
C SER A 97 -9.01 10.83 1.54
N LYS A 98 -8.81 10.32 2.76
CA LYS A 98 -7.63 10.63 3.57
C LYS A 98 -6.36 10.11 2.91
N PHE A 99 -6.41 8.91 2.34
CA PHE A 99 -5.28 8.34 1.60
C PHE A 99 -4.93 9.21 0.40
N LYS A 100 -5.92 9.59 -0.40
CA LYS A 100 -5.72 10.47 -1.56
C LYS A 100 -5.12 11.82 -1.14
N ASP A 101 -5.68 12.44 -0.10
CA ASP A 101 -5.19 13.73 0.40
C ASP A 101 -3.74 13.63 0.85
N TYR A 102 -3.36 12.54 1.50
CA TYR A 102 -1.99 12.31 1.90
C TYR A 102 -1.06 12.24 0.69
N LEU A 103 -1.44 11.47 -0.33
CA LEU A 103 -0.64 11.37 -1.57
C LEU A 103 -0.49 12.74 -2.26
N ILE A 104 -1.57 13.52 -2.31
CA ILE A 104 -1.54 14.86 -2.91
C ILE A 104 -0.58 15.78 -2.17
N SER A 105 -0.47 15.63 -0.85
CA SER A 105 0.41 16.47 -0.02
C SER A 105 1.89 16.09 -0.10
N MET A 106 2.24 14.95 -0.69
CA MET A 106 3.61 14.46 -0.71
C MET A 106 4.46 15.16 -1.76
N ASN A 107 5.76 15.20 -1.50
CA ASN A 107 6.75 15.62 -2.48
C ASN A 107 7.24 14.38 -3.24
N PHE A 108 7.00 14.35 -4.54
CA PHE A 108 7.38 13.23 -5.41
C PHE A 108 8.70 13.46 -6.15
N ASN A 109 9.48 14.45 -5.74
CA ASN A 109 10.76 14.71 -6.35
C ASN A 109 11.69 13.49 -6.17
N LYS A 110 12.24 13.00 -7.29
CA LYS A 110 13.10 11.81 -7.32
C LYS A 110 12.49 10.62 -6.58
N SER A 111 11.22 10.34 -6.89
CA SER A 111 10.45 9.30 -6.22
C SER A 111 9.82 8.33 -7.21
N VAL A 112 9.59 7.10 -6.74
CA VAL A 112 8.78 6.11 -7.44
C VAL A 112 7.55 5.84 -6.56
N LEU A 113 6.36 5.98 -7.14
CA LEU A 113 5.10 5.61 -6.51
C LEU A 113 4.69 4.24 -7.01
N LEU A 114 4.68 3.26 -6.12
CA LEU A 114 4.31 1.88 -6.43
C LEU A 114 2.95 1.59 -5.81
N MET A 115 1.96 1.28 -6.65
CA MET A 115 0.57 1.02 -6.24
C MET A 115 0.28 -0.47 -6.46
N MET A 116 0.19 -1.23 -5.38
CA MET A 116 -0.03 -2.69 -5.42
C MET A 116 -1.41 -3.04 -4.90
N SER A 117 -2.24 -3.62 -5.75
CA SER A 117 -3.58 -4.05 -5.36
C SER A 117 -4.18 -4.99 -6.38
N SER A 118 -5.04 -5.90 -5.93
CA SER A 118 -5.97 -6.64 -6.79
C SER A 118 -7.28 -5.86 -6.99
N GLY A 119 -7.43 -4.71 -6.32
CA GLY A 119 -8.58 -3.80 -6.44
C GLY A 119 -8.16 -2.45 -7.03
N ASN A 120 -8.77 -1.37 -6.55
CA ASN A 120 -8.59 -0.04 -7.12
C ASN A 120 -8.35 1.08 -6.09
N PHE A 121 -7.94 0.75 -4.88
CA PHE A 121 -7.71 1.72 -3.81
C PHE A 121 -8.91 2.65 -3.56
N GLY A 122 -10.12 2.09 -3.55
CA GLY A 122 -11.34 2.89 -3.35
C GLY A 122 -11.64 3.84 -4.50
N ASN A 123 -11.40 3.39 -5.74
CA ASN A 123 -11.64 4.16 -6.98
C ASN A 123 -10.72 5.38 -7.12
N ILE A 124 -9.46 5.23 -6.73
CA ILE A 124 -8.48 6.30 -6.93
C ILE A 124 -8.28 6.58 -8.43
N ASP A 125 -8.20 7.85 -8.80
CA ASP A 125 -7.97 8.24 -10.19
C ASP A 125 -6.46 8.35 -10.45
N TYR A 126 -5.93 7.42 -11.24
CA TYR A 126 -4.51 7.41 -11.59
C TYR A 126 -4.10 8.59 -12.47
N ASN A 127 -5.04 9.16 -13.23
CA ASN A 127 -4.74 10.37 -14.01
C ASN A 127 -4.44 11.55 -13.09
N ASP A 128 -5.17 11.68 -11.99
CA ASP A 128 -4.88 12.70 -10.98
C ASP A 128 -3.49 12.50 -10.35
N LEU A 129 -3.11 11.26 -10.07
CA LEU A 129 -1.79 10.96 -9.52
C LEU A 129 -0.67 11.26 -10.52
N GLN A 130 -0.86 10.94 -11.79
CA GLN A 130 0.11 11.24 -12.83
C GLN A 130 0.38 12.75 -12.96
N LYS A 131 -0.66 13.57 -12.85
CA LYS A 131 -0.52 15.02 -12.89
C LYS A 131 0.35 15.55 -11.75
N LEU A 132 0.25 14.93 -10.56
CA LEU A 132 1.10 15.31 -9.43
C LEU A 132 2.58 15.02 -9.68
N LEU A 133 2.87 13.93 -10.38
CA LEU A 133 4.25 13.53 -10.67
C LEU A 133 4.90 14.38 -11.76
N LEU A 134 4.10 15.02 -12.61
CA LEU A 134 4.59 15.88 -13.69
C LEU A 134 4.89 17.31 -13.22
N ASN A 135 4.42 17.66 -12.05
CA ASN A 135 4.68 18.98 -11.45
C ASN A 135 5.90 18.88 -10.50
#